data_a92910731417b80101645b236d4411b3
#
_entry.id   a92910731417b80101645b236d4411b3
#
_cell.length_a   1.000
_cell.length_b   1.000
_cell.length_c   1.000
_cell.angle_alpha   90.00
_cell.angle_beta   90.00
_cell.angle_gamma   90.00
#
_symmetry.space_group_name_H-M   'P 1'
#
loop_
_entity.id
_entity.type
_entity.pdbx_description
1 polymer ?
#
loop_
_entity_poly.entity_id
_entity_poly.type
_entity_poly.pdbx_seq_one_letter_code
_entity_poly.pdbx_strand_id
1 'polypeptide(L)'
;MDGTVLVADDDRTIRTVLTQALTRAGVKVHATSSLTTLMRWVSEGKGDAVITDVMMPDGNGLEMLPKISQDRPELPVIVISAQNTIMTAIQAAEADAYDYLPKPFDLPDLMKRCAKALSSKGKNNPTSLDRSIRTTNMDAADESLPIVGKTALMQNLYRFVARLMNSELPVLISGESGTGKTLVAQVLHDFSDRRNMPLVRMRADDLVELDGPSKILARAKDGTILIEEISDLGAAEQGRLVSMIDSPGEYSPRFLATLVGDMAQAVDEHKVRRDLFYRLGGAPITVPPLRERFDDIPLLASFFLEKVDRETGISRNFDKTAMKLIQSYTWPGNVRQLENMVKRLGLSAKEASISVREVEQALSNQPEVSAVLSNGNSDRLASDVDKHLRRYFDLHGSQLPPNGVYQRILKELSLIHI
;
A
#
# COMPACT_ATOMS: atom_id res chain seq x y z
N MET A 1 30.91 11.96 0.39
CA MET A 1 29.84 12.95 0.63
C MET A 1 30.49 14.13 1.35
N ASP A 2 30.11 15.34 1.00
CA ASP A 2 30.63 16.51 1.71
C ASP A 2 29.45 17.27 2.33
N GLY A 3 29.61 17.75 3.58
CA GLY A 3 28.56 18.48 4.28
C GLY A 3 28.44 18.11 5.76
N THR A 4 27.48 18.74 6.43
CA THR A 4 27.18 18.56 7.85
C THR A 4 25.74 18.03 8.00
N VAL A 5 25.52 16.91 8.69
CA VAL A 5 24.21 16.36 8.98
C VAL A 5 23.90 16.50 10.46
N LEU A 6 22.70 17.01 10.75
CA LEU A 6 22.14 17.07 12.09
C LEU A 6 21.31 15.80 12.32
N VAL A 7 21.54 15.09 13.41
CA VAL A 7 20.82 13.85 13.76
C VAL A 7 20.13 14.04 15.09
N ALA A 8 18.81 13.85 15.13
CA ALA A 8 18.01 13.85 16.35
C ALA A 8 17.24 12.53 16.47
N ASP A 9 17.52 11.75 17.50
CA ASP A 9 16.87 10.47 17.78
C ASP A 9 17.03 10.20 19.28
N ASP A 10 16.03 9.67 19.95
CA ASP A 10 16.09 9.36 21.38
C ASP A 10 16.88 8.08 21.68
N ASP A 11 16.94 7.14 20.73
CA ASP A 11 17.71 5.91 20.85
C ASP A 11 19.21 6.15 20.66
N ARG A 12 19.97 5.92 21.72
CA ARG A 12 21.44 6.04 21.71
C ARG A 12 22.10 5.14 20.68
N THR A 13 21.56 3.93 20.49
CA THR A 13 22.11 2.94 19.54
C THR A 13 21.98 3.45 18.12
N ILE A 14 20.81 3.95 17.76
CA ILE A 14 20.53 4.51 16.43
C ILE A 14 21.41 5.73 16.18
N ARG A 15 21.49 6.67 17.13
CA ARG A 15 22.40 7.83 17.01
C ARG A 15 23.84 7.41 16.78
N THR A 16 24.32 6.41 17.49
CA THR A 16 25.72 5.91 17.35
C THR A 16 25.94 5.31 15.97
N VAL A 17 25.03 4.44 15.50
CA VAL A 17 25.11 3.79 14.19
C VAL A 17 25.08 4.82 13.07
N LEU A 18 24.16 5.78 13.13
CA LEU A 18 24.04 6.86 12.13
C LEU A 18 25.29 7.74 12.11
N THR A 19 25.78 8.15 13.29
CA THR A 19 26.99 8.96 13.38
C THR A 19 28.19 8.25 12.78
N GLN A 20 28.41 6.97 13.10
CA GLN A 20 29.52 6.20 12.56
C GLN A 20 29.42 6.03 11.04
N ALA A 21 28.22 5.71 10.52
CA ALA A 21 28.01 5.48 9.10
C ALA A 21 28.25 6.77 8.28
N LEU A 22 27.66 7.88 8.71
CA LEU A 22 27.79 9.17 8.04
C LEU A 22 29.24 9.70 8.13
N THR A 23 29.91 9.56 9.27
CA THR A 23 31.32 9.96 9.43
C THR A 23 32.24 9.13 8.53
N ARG A 24 32.02 7.81 8.40
CA ARG A 24 32.77 6.96 7.46
C ARG A 24 32.57 7.38 6.00
N ALA A 25 31.42 7.95 5.67
CA ALA A 25 31.15 8.50 4.34
C ALA A 25 31.70 9.92 4.12
N GLY A 26 32.45 10.49 5.08
CA GLY A 26 33.08 11.81 4.99
C GLY A 26 32.17 12.97 5.40
N VAL A 27 31.03 12.71 6.05
CA VAL A 27 30.08 13.74 6.49
C VAL A 27 30.36 14.14 7.94
N LYS A 28 30.32 15.45 8.25
CA LYS A 28 30.32 15.92 9.63
C LYS A 28 28.97 15.70 10.28
N VAL A 29 28.92 15.17 11.51
CA VAL A 29 27.67 14.85 12.19
C VAL A 29 27.55 15.54 13.52
N HIS A 30 26.42 16.21 13.75
CA HIS A 30 26.01 16.66 15.09
C HIS A 30 24.82 15.84 15.51
N ALA A 31 24.92 15.08 16.60
CA ALA A 31 23.88 14.19 17.08
C ALA A 31 23.34 14.63 18.44
N THR A 32 22.03 14.61 18.61
CA THR A 32 21.33 14.98 19.85
C THR A 32 20.16 14.03 20.14
N SER A 33 19.73 14.02 21.40
CA SER A 33 18.49 13.35 21.85
C SER A 33 17.36 14.35 22.15
N SER A 34 17.49 15.62 21.73
CA SER A 34 16.56 16.69 22.04
C SER A 34 16.22 17.51 20.79
N LEU A 35 14.92 17.68 20.53
CA LEU A 35 14.40 18.56 19.48
C LEU A 35 14.75 20.02 19.73
N THR A 36 14.74 20.45 20.99
CA THR A 36 15.14 21.82 21.37
C THR A 36 16.56 22.12 20.96
N THR A 37 17.48 21.16 21.14
CA THR A 37 18.87 21.31 20.69
C THR A 37 18.98 21.31 19.18
N LEU A 38 18.24 20.45 18.50
CA LEU A 38 18.17 20.41 17.03
C LEU A 38 17.71 21.77 16.48
N MET A 39 16.60 22.31 16.99
CA MET A 39 16.06 23.61 16.56
C MET A 39 17.01 24.76 16.76
N ARG A 40 17.77 24.77 17.89
CA ARG A 40 18.81 25.73 18.11
C ARG A 40 19.90 25.65 17.03
N TRP A 41 20.37 24.46 16.68
CA TRP A 41 21.37 24.30 15.61
C TRP A 41 20.82 24.73 14.24
N VAL A 42 19.56 24.47 13.94
CA VAL A 42 18.90 24.93 12.71
C VAL A 42 18.86 26.47 12.69
N SER A 43 18.45 27.14 13.77
CA SER A 43 18.37 28.60 13.87
C SER A 43 19.77 29.26 13.84
N GLU A 44 20.82 28.58 14.31
CA GLU A 44 22.22 29.01 14.18
C GLU A 44 22.78 28.80 12.77
N GLY A 45 21.98 28.32 11.82
CA GLY A 45 22.40 28.07 10.44
C GLY A 45 23.28 26.82 10.25
N LYS A 46 23.37 25.94 11.25
CA LYS A 46 24.16 24.71 11.18
C LYS A 46 23.43 23.63 10.37
N GLY A 47 24.21 22.75 9.78
CA GLY A 47 23.73 21.59 9.04
C GLY A 47 23.35 21.88 7.58
N ASP A 48 23.54 20.87 6.77
CA ASP A 48 23.25 20.83 5.34
C ASP A 48 22.12 19.84 5.04
N ALA A 49 21.80 18.97 6.01
CA ALA A 49 20.63 18.11 6.05
C ALA A 49 20.30 17.76 7.50
N VAL A 50 19.04 17.40 7.76
CA VAL A 50 18.56 16.95 9.06
C VAL A 50 18.03 15.52 8.93
N ILE A 51 18.30 14.70 9.95
CA ILE A 51 17.66 13.40 10.17
C ILE A 51 17.02 13.48 11.56
N THR A 52 15.71 13.32 11.66
CA THR A 52 15.00 13.41 12.94
C THR A 52 14.04 12.24 13.14
N ASP A 53 13.96 11.74 14.37
CA ASP A 53 12.85 10.85 14.77
C ASP A 53 11.56 11.67 14.93
N VAL A 54 10.43 10.99 14.69
CA VAL A 54 9.09 11.55 14.94
C VAL A 54 8.83 11.67 16.44
N MET A 55 9.08 10.59 17.19
CA MET A 55 8.79 10.53 18.62
C MET A 55 10.05 10.81 19.44
N MET A 56 10.09 11.98 20.05
CA MET A 56 11.19 12.40 20.92
C MET A 56 10.63 12.71 22.32
N PRO A 57 11.46 12.56 23.38
CA PRO A 57 11.01 12.84 24.76
C PRO A 57 10.52 14.28 24.98
N ASP A 58 11.01 15.23 24.20
CA ASP A 58 10.71 16.66 24.29
C ASP A 58 9.77 17.16 23.19
N GLY A 59 9.11 16.25 22.44
CA GLY A 59 8.08 16.61 21.48
C GLY A 59 7.99 15.71 20.25
N ASN A 60 7.22 16.16 19.26
CA ASN A 60 7.02 15.48 17.99
C ASN A 60 7.90 16.14 16.91
N GLY A 61 8.79 15.33 16.30
CA GLY A 61 9.69 15.80 15.23
C GLY A 61 8.96 16.34 14.00
N LEU A 62 7.75 15.84 13.70
CA LEU A 62 6.94 16.35 12.58
C LEU A 62 6.41 17.76 12.80
N GLU A 63 6.08 18.12 14.04
CA GLU A 63 5.60 19.46 14.38
C GLU A 63 6.69 20.55 14.24
N MET A 64 7.96 20.14 14.22
CA MET A 64 9.09 21.07 14.02
C MET A 64 9.35 21.38 12.54
N LEU A 65 8.90 20.53 11.62
CA LEU A 65 9.15 20.66 10.18
C LEU A 65 8.65 21.99 9.60
N PRO A 66 7.39 22.43 9.86
CA PRO A 66 6.91 23.71 9.31
C PRO A 66 7.79 24.89 9.74
N LYS A 67 8.31 24.86 10.98
CA LYS A 67 9.20 25.90 11.48
C LYS A 67 10.58 25.83 10.83
N ILE A 68 11.11 24.62 10.62
CA ILE A 68 12.36 24.42 9.88
C ILE A 68 12.22 24.90 8.44
N SER A 69 11.12 24.56 7.76
CA SER A 69 10.83 25.01 6.39
C SER A 69 10.66 26.52 6.30
N GLN A 70 10.10 27.18 7.33
CA GLN A 70 9.98 28.62 7.38
C GLN A 70 11.34 29.30 7.58
N ASP A 71 12.15 28.83 8.53
CA ASP A 71 13.45 29.40 8.88
C ASP A 71 14.52 29.09 7.81
N ARG A 72 14.48 27.88 7.23
CA ARG A 72 15.47 27.36 6.27
C ARG A 72 14.82 26.46 5.20
N PRO A 73 14.13 27.04 4.22
CA PRO A 73 13.41 26.29 3.18
C PRO A 73 14.32 25.40 2.30
N GLU A 74 15.62 25.71 2.25
CA GLU A 74 16.61 24.91 1.51
C GLU A 74 17.16 23.71 2.28
N LEU A 75 16.81 23.55 3.58
CA LEU A 75 17.36 22.50 4.44
C LEU A 75 16.54 21.22 4.32
N PRO A 76 17.05 20.16 3.66
CA PRO A 76 16.31 18.93 3.54
C PRO A 76 16.21 18.21 4.89
N VAL A 77 15.01 17.79 5.26
CA VAL A 77 14.74 17.03 6.49
C VAL A 77 14.27 15.63 6.15
N ILE A 78 15.02 14.62 6.57
CA ILE A 78 14.63 13.20 6.48
C ILE A 78 14.04 12.80 7.83
N VAL A 79 12.80 12.34 7.81
CA VAL A 79 12.10 11.90 9.02
C VAL A 79 12.23 10.39 9.17
N ILE A 80 12.57 9.93 10.36
CA ILE A 80 12.61 8.51 10.73
C ILE A 80 11.51 8.24 11.73
N SER A 81 10.80 7.11 11.65
CA SER A 81 9.72 6.79 12.59
C SER A 81 9.60 5.29 12.87
N ALA A 82 9.32 4.96 14.12
CA ALA A 82 8.90 3.62 14.53
C ALA A 82 7.43 3.33 14.17
N GLN A 83 6.63 4.37 13.97
CA GLN A 83 5.23 4.26 13.56
C GLN A 83 5.17 4.08 12.04
N ASN A 84 5.01 2.82 11.60
CA ASN A 84 5.01 2.44 10.19
C ASN A 84 3.60 2.49 9.59
N THR A 85 2.88 3.60 9.81
CA THR A 85 1.54 3.81 9.29
C THR A 85 1.57 4.75 8.09
N ILE A 86 0.55 4.63 7.24
CA ILE A 86 0.38 5.56 6.13
C ILE A 86 0.19 7.00 6.64
N MET A 87 -0.44 7.16 7.81
CA MET A 87 -0.65 8.47 8.44
C MET A 87 0.65 9.21 8.72
N THR A 88 1.65 8.50 9.25
CA THR A 88 2.96 9.11 9.53
C THR A 88 3.67 9.54 8.23
N ALA A 89 3.54 8.76 7.16
CA ALA A 89 4.09 9.13 5.85
C ALA A 89 3.37 10.35 5.25
N ILE A 90 2.05 10.42 5.42
CA ILE A 90 1.22 11.55 4.99
C ILE A 90 1.60 12.82 5.77
N GLN A 91 1.64 12.75 7.09
CA GLN A 91 2.02 13.88 7.95
C GLN A 91 3.43 14.39 7.63
N ALA A 92 4.37 13.49 7.36
CA ALA A 92 5.70 13.87 6.93
C ALA A 92 5.69 14.61 5.58
N ALA A 93 4.87 14.17 4.63
CA ALA A 93 4.72 14.83 3.33
C ALA A 93 4.00 16.19 3.44
N GLU A 94 2.95 16.29 4.26
CA GLU A 94 2.23 17.56 4.53
C GLU A 94 3.12 18.59 5.23
N ALA A 95 4.04 18.11 6.07
CA ALA A 95 5.01 18.95 6.77
C ALA A 95 6.26 19.30 5.93
N ASP A 96 6.23 19.06 4.60
CA ASP A 96 7.32 19.31 3.66
C ASP A 96 8.64 18.56 3.99
N ALA A 97 8.54 17.36 4.58
CA ALA A 97 9.72 16.52 4.74
C ALA A 97 10.32 16.14 3.38
N TYR A 98 11.65 16.23 3.28
CA TYR A 98 12.38 15.79 2.07
C TYR A 98 12.17 14.32 1.78
N ASP A 99 12.21 13.48 2.83
CA ASP A 99 11.92 12.04 2.73
C ASP A 99 11.49 11.49 4.10
N TYR A 100 10.83 10.31 4.07
CA TYR A 100 10.39 9.57 5.25
C TYR A 100 10.95 8.15 5.22
N LEU A 101 11.44 7.66 6.38
CA LEU A 101 12.05 6.34 6.51
C LEU A 101 11.52 5.61 7.76
N PRO A 102 10.85 4.47 7.60
CA PRO A 102 10.35 3.68 8.74
C PRO A 102 11.47 2.92 9.46
N LYS A 103 11.38 2.78 10.77
CA LYS A 103 12.23 1.87 11.58
C LYS A 103 11.59 0.45 11.58
N PRO A 104 12.35 -0.63 11.43
CA PRO A 104 13.77 -0.68 11.14
C PRO A 104 14.07 -0.32 9.68
N PHE A 105 15.14 0.43 9.45
CA PHE A 105 15.57 0.87 8.12
C PHE A 105 16.87 0.21 7.70
N ASP A 106 17.07 0.12 6.38
CA ASP A 106 18.34 -0.31 5.80
C ASP A 106 19.33 0.87 5.76
N LEU A 107 20.47 0.69 6.38
CA LEU A 107 21.50 1.73 6.46
C LEU A 107 22.02 2.19 5.09
N PRO A 108 22.30 1.31 4.11
CA PRO A 108 22.61 1.69 2.73
C PRO A 108 21.54 2.56 2.06
N ASP A 109 20.25 2.27 2.28
CA ASP A 109 19.15 3.07 1.72
C ASP A 109 19.13 4.49 2.32
N LEU A 110 19.27 4.60 3.66
CA LEU A 110 19.40 5.90 4.33
C LEU A 110 20.59 6.70 3.80
N MET A 111 21.75 6.06 3.66
CA MET A 111 22.96 6.70 3.14
C MET A 111 22.79 7.23 1.73
N LYS A 112 22.11 6.48 0.86
CA LYS A 112 21.76 6.90 -0.50
C LYS A 112 20.85 8.13 -0.51
N ARG A 113 19.86 8.17 0.38
CA ARG A 113 18.95 9.32 0.55
C ARG A 113 19.65 10.55 1.08
N CYS A 114 20.50 10.39 2.10
CA CYS A 114 21.33 11.48 2.61
C CYS A 114 22.26 12.05 1.54
N ALA A 115 22.88 11.18 0.71
CA ALA A 115 23.70 11.63 -0.39
C ALA A 115 22.92 12.49 -1.39
N LYS A 116 21.71 12.04 -1.72
CA LYS A 116 20.81 12.77 -2.62
C LYS A 116 20.37 14.11 -2.01
N ALA A 117 20.02 14.13 -0.72
CA ALA A 117 19.65 15.34 0.01
C ALA A 117 20.79 16.38 0.02
N LEU A 118 22.01 15.95 0.32
CA LEU A 118 23.19 16.81 0.31
C LEU A 118 23.57 17.32 -1.09
N SER A 119 23.31 16.52 -2.15
CA SER A 119 23.61 16.91 -3.54
C SER A 119 22.55 17.82 -4.18
N SER A 120 21.36 17.93 -3.59
CA SER A 120 20.27 18.77 -4.10
C SER A 120 20.42 20.26 -3.75
N LYS A 121 21.46 20.65 -3.02
CA LYS A 121 21.80 22.06 -2.77
C LYS A 121 21.96 22.82 -4.10
N GLY A 122 21.01 23.71 -4.40
CA GLY A 122 21.11 24.64 -5.54
C GLY A 122 20.19 24.35 -6.74
N LYS A 123 19.35 23.33 -6.69
CA LYS A 123 18.25 23.18 -7.65
C LYS A 123 16.95 23.53 -6.96
N ASN A 124 16.50 24.77 -7.17
CA ASN A 124 15.15 25.21 -6.85
C ASN A 124 14.17 24.15 -7.41
N ASN A 125 13.49 23.42 -6.55
CA ASN A 125 12.28 22.71 -6.93
C ASN A 125 11.21 23.79 -7.16
N PRO A 126 10.68 23.96 -8.37
CA PRO A 126 9.64 24.96 -8.62
C PRO A 126 8.29 24.33 -8.24
N THR A 127 7.99 24.21 -6.96
CA THR A 127 6.64 23.88 -6.48
C THR A 127 6.41 24.41 -5.06
N SER A 128 6.77 25.67 -4.85
CA SER A 128 6.20 26.46 -3.76
C SER A 128 5.29 27.52 -4.34
N LEU A 129 4.14 27.12 -4.83
CA LEU A 129 3.01 28.01 -5.05
C LEU A 129 2.25 28.09 -3.73
N ASP A 130 2.39 29.27 -3.13
CA ASP A 130 1.49 29.96 -2.22
C ASP A 130 0.47 29.06 -1.48
N ARG A 131 0.87 28.49 -0.34
CA ARG A 131 -0.04 27.83 0.61
C ARG A 131 -0.01 28.56 1.93
N SER A 132 -0.98 29.44 2.12
CA SER A 132 -1.35 29.96 3.42
C SER A 132 -1.65 28.78 4.37
N ILE A 133 -0.82 28.68 5.40
CA ILE A 133 -0.90 27.72 6.49
C ILE A 133 -2.30 27.75 7.09
N ARG A 134 -3.06 26.69 6.90
CA ARG A 134 -4.21 26.35 7.75
C ARG A 134 -3.81 25.16 8.59
N THR A 135 -3.23 25.45 9.74
CA THR A 135 -3.22 24.52 10.88
C THR A 135 -4.66 24.25 11.30
N THR A 136 -5.22 23.19 10.80
CA THR A 136 -6.45 22.64 11.37
C THR A 136 -6.05 21.49 12.29
N ASN A 137 -6.40 21.64 13.54
CA ASN A 137 -6.33 20.60 14.56
C ASN A 137 -6.96 19.31 14.02
N MET A 138 -6.12 18.30 13.77
CA MET A 138 -6.55 16.95 13.45
C MET A 138 -6.72 16.15 14.74
N ASP A 139 -7.58 16.65 15.64
CA ASP A 139 -8.17 15.82 16.69
C ASP A 139 -9.32 15.02 16.06
N ALA A 140 -9.23 13.71 16.12
CA ALA A 140 -10.17 12.73 15.58
C ALA A 140 -10.13 12.49 14.05
N ALA A 141 -8.98 12.11 13.50
CA ALA A 141 -8.98 11.28 12.29
C ALA A 141 -9.50 9.89 12.68
N ASP A 142 -10.67 9.60 12.15
CA ASP A 142 -11.40 8.35 12.32
C ASP A 142 -10.44 7.14 12.22
N GLU A 143 -10.32 6.33 13.26
CA GLU A 143 -9.51 5.11 13.35
C GLU A 143 -9.93 4.04 12.31
N SER A 144 -10.85 4.39 11.41
CA SER A 144 -11.55 3.46 10.52
C SER A 144 -10.83 3.09 9.23
N LEU A 145 -9.72 3.76 8.85
CA LEU A 145 -9.05 3.53 7.55
C LEU A 145 -7.51 3.33 7.64
N PRO A 146 -6.98 2.44 8.49
CA PRO A 146 -5.55 2.18 8.43
C PRO A 146 -5.22 1.23 7.28
N ILE A 147 -4.48 1.70 6.28
CA ILE A 147 -3.71 0.79 5.45
C ILE A 147 -2.57 0.28 6.33
N VAL A 148 -2.65 -1.00 6.72
CA VAL A 148 -1.71 -1.64 7.64
C VAL A 148 -0.63 -2.37 6.85
N GLY A 149 0.64 -2.11 7.17
CA GLY A 149 1.78 -2.82 6.59
C GLY A 149 3.11 -2.22 7.00
N LYS A 150 4.09 -3.07 7.31
CA LYS A 150 5.46 -2.69 7.73
C LYS A 150 6.52 -3.09 6.70
N THR A 151 6.17 -3.91 5.70
CA THR A 151 7.11 -4.36 4.69
C THR A 151 7.62 -3.21 3.83
N ALA A 152 8.83 -3.35 3.29
CA ALA A 152 9.43 -2.33 2.43
C ALA A 152 8.56 -1.99 1.21
N LEU A 153 7.84 -2.98 0.66
CA LEU A 153 6.89 -2.77 -0.44
C LEU A 153 5.76 -1.83 -0.04
N MET A 154 5.15 -2.04 1.15
CA MET A 154 4.07 -1.18 1.64
C MET A 154 4.59 0.21 2.01
N GLN A 155 5.80 0.31 2.56
CA GLN A 155 6.41 1.61 2.86
C GLN A 155 6.73 2.42 1.60
N ASN A 156 7.13 1.76 0.51
CA ASN A 156 7.28 2.40 -0.81
C ASN A 156 5.93 2.90 -1.33
N LEU A 157 4.88 2.07 -1.21
CA LEU A 157 3.52 2.43 -1.58
C LEU A 157 3.05 3.68 -0.79
N TYR A 158 3.24 3.71 0.54
CA TYR A 158 2.85 4.85 1.37
C TYR A 158 3.51 6.15 0.96
N ARG A 159 4.83 6.13 0.72
CA ARG A 159 5.57 7.30 0.25
C ARG A 159 5.08 7.79 -1.11
N PHE A 160 4.75 6.87 -2.01
CA PHE A 160 4.24 7.23 -3.33
C PHE A 160 2.82 7.81 -3.25
N VAL A 161 1.94 7.20 -2.45
CA VAL A 161 0.60 7.72 -2.16
C VAL A 161 0.67 9.12 -1.55
N ALA A 162 1.53 9.32 -0.54
CA ALA A 162 1.70 10.63 0.10
C ALA A 162 2.15 11.73 -0.88
N ARG A 163 3.04 11.42 -1.83
CA ARG A 163 3.47 12.38 -2.87
C ARG A 163 2.37 12.70 -3.89
N LEU A 164 1.47 11.77 -4.13
CA LEU A 164 0.39 11.94 -5.10
C LEU A 164 -0.86 12.59 -4.52
N MET A 165 -0.96 12.73 -3.20
CA MET A 165 -2.21 13.19 -2.56
C MET A 165 -2.75 14.49 -3.15
N ASN A 166 -1.89 15.50 -3.27
CA ASN A 166 -2.27 16.82 -3.77
C ASN A 166 -1.90 17.04 -5.26
N SER A 167 -1.62 15.95 -5.99
CA SER A 167 -1.39 15.98 -7.43
C SER A 167 -2.72 15.97 -8.19
N GLU A 168 -2.82 16.78 -9.23
CA GLU A 168 -3.97 16.78 -10.14
C GLU A 168 -3.92 15.63 -11.17
N LEU A 169 -2.84 14.86 -11.18
CA LEU A 169 -2.69 13.75 -12.12
C LEU A 169 -3.74 12.66 -11.86
N PRO A 170 -4.33 12.08 -12.91
CA PRO A 170 -5.10 10.86 -12.79
C PRO A 170 -4.24 9.73 -12.22
N VAL A 171 -4.79 8.96 -11.29
CA VAL A 171 -4.07 7.85 -10.64
C VAL A 171 -4.74 6.53 -10.98
N LEU A 172 -3.94 5.61 -11.51
CA LEU A 172 -4.34 4.24 -11.77
C LEU A 172 -3.79 3.31 -10.72
N ILE A 173 -4.67 2.62 -10.00
CA ILE A 173 -4.32 1.70 -8.92
C ILE A 173 -4.55 0.27 -9.40
N SER A 174 -3.47 -0.45 -9.68
CA SER A 174 -3.48 -1.83 -10.14
C SER A 174 -3.13 -2.82 -9.04
N GLY A 175 -3.48 -4.08 -9.23
CA GLY A 175 -3.16 -5.17 -8.32
C GLY A 175 -4.26 -6.22 -8.26
N GLU A 176 -3.98 -7.35 -7.62
CA GLU A 176 -4.93 -8.45 -7.51
C GLU A 176 -6.21 -8.08 -6.75
N SER A 177 -7.25 -8.90 -6.95
CA SER A 177 -8.49 -8.73 -6.18
C SER A 177 -8.22 -8.89 -4.67
N GLY A 178 -8.83 -8.02 -3.87
CA GLY A 178 -8.71 -8.06 -2.41
C GLY A 178 -7.41 -7.51 -1.82
N THR A 179 -6.51 -6.89 -2.62
CA THR A 179 -5.25 -6.29 -2.12
C THR A 179 -5.43 -4.97 -1.36
N GLY A 180 -6.58 -4.29 -1.54
CA GLY A 180 -6.88 -3.00 -0.91
C GLY A 180 -6.83 -1.79 -1.85
N LYS A 181 -6.95 -1.97 -3.18
CA LYS A 181 -6.93 -0.89 -4.18
C LYS A 181 -7.91 0.25 -3.88
N THR A 182 -9.16 -0.10 -3.59
CA THR A 182 -10.22 0.87 -3.26
C THR A 182 -9.89 1.66 -1.98
N LEU A 183 -9.25 1.01 -0.99
CA LEU A 183 -8.79 1.67 0.22
C LEU A 183 -7.69 2.70 -0.07
N VAL A 184 -6.74 2.36 -0.96
CA VAL A 184 -5.70 3.31 -1.42
C VAL A 184 -6.34 4.52 -2.12
N ALA A 185 -7.34 4.29 -2.98
CA ALA A 185 -8.07 5.38 -3.64
C ALA A 185 -8.80 6.28 -2.63
N GLN A 186 -9.41 5.69 -1.62
CA GLN A 186 -10.09 6.43 -0.55
C GLN A 186 -9.11 7.29 0.24
N VAL A 187 -7.95 6.74 0.63
CA VAL A 187 -6.89 7.51 1.31
C VAL A 187 -6.38 8.67 0.45
N LEU A 188 -6.20 8.46 -0.87
CA LEU A 188 -5.82 9.54 -1.79
C LEU A 188 -6.83 10.69 -1.83
N HIS A 189 -8.10 10.41 -1.57
CA HIS A 189 -9.13 11.45 -1.47
C HIS A 189 -9.19 12.08 -0.07
N ASP A 190 -9.33 11.24 0.98
CA ASP A 190 -9.62 11.67 2.35
C ASP A 190 -8.50 12.54 2.96
N PHE A 191 -7.27 12.38 2.47
CA PHE A 191 -6.10 13.15 2.91
C PHE A 191 -5.61 14.19 1.89
N SER A 192 -6.35 14.42 0.79
CA SER A 192 -6.05 15.46 -0.19
C SER A 192 -6.69 16.82 0.16
N ASP A 193 -6.31 17.84 -0.58
CA ASP A 193 -6.98 19.16 -0.52
C ASP A 193 -8.48 19.07 -0.88
N ARG A 194 -8.90 17.98 -1.54
CA ARG A 194 -10.29 17.71 -1.97
C ARG A 194 -11.11 16.90 -0.96
N ARG A 195 -10.57 16.63 0.24
CA ARG A 195 -11.22 15.80 1.29
C ARG A 195 -12.61 16.25 1.72
N ASN A 196 -12.88 17.56 1.61
CA ASN A 196 -14.18 18.15 1.94
C ASN A 196 -15.13 18.18 0.74
N MET A 197 -14.70 17.69 -0.43
CA MET A 197 -15.48 17.61 -1.65
C MET A 197 -16.01 16.18 -1.85
N PRO A 198 -17.02 15.98 -2.75
CA PRO A 198 -17.57 14.64 -2.94
C PRO A 198 -16.55 13.65 -3.52
N LEU A 199 -16.54 12.41 -2.95
CA LEU A 199 -15.96 11.23 -3.58
C LEU A 199 -17.08 10.44 -4.24
N VAL A 200 -17.16 10.47 -5.58
CA VAL A 200 -18.17 9.75 -6.35
C VAL A 200 -17.55 8.45 -6.87
N ARG A 201 -18.09 7.31 -6.41
CA ARG A 201 -17.73 5.99 -6.95
C ARG A 201 -18.56 5.72 -8.19
N MET A 202 -17.91 5.27 -9.24
CA MET A 202 -18.50 5.00 -10.55
C MET A 202 -18.15 3.57 -10.97
N ARG A 203 -19.15 2.86 -11.48
CA ARG A 203 -19.06 1.51 -12.05
C ARG A 203 -19.57 1.49 -13.50
N ALA A 204 -19.43 0.33 -14.14
CA ALA A 204 -19.87 0.13 -15.52
C ALA A 204 -21.33 0.54 -15.72
N ASP A 205 -22.22 0.16 -14.82
CA ASP A 205 -23.67 0.46 -14.93
C ASP A 205 -23.97 1.96 -14.99
N ASP A 206 -23.16 2.79 -14.32
CA ASP A 206 -23.34 4.25 -14.32
C ASP A 206 -23.05 4.89 -15.68
N LEU A 207 -22.35 4.19 -16.56
CA LEU A 207 -21.99 4.65 -17.90
C LEU A 207 -22.88 4.04 -19.02
N VAL A 208 -23.83 3.18 -18.70
CA VAL A 208 -24.72 2.58 -19.70
C VAL A 208 -25.62 3.64 -20.32
N GLU A 209 -26.18 4.54 -19.51
CA GLU A 209 -27.02 5.64 -19.98
C GLU A 209 -26.18 6.75 -20.64
N LEU A 210 -26.76 7.39 -21.67
CA LEU A 210 -26.08 8.46 -22.41
C LEU A 210 -25.80 9.70 -21.54
N ASP A 211 -26.66 10.00 -20.58
CA ASP A 211 -26.55 11.12 -19.64
C ASP A 211 -25.80 10.74 -18.34
N GLY A 212 -25.39 9.47 -18.19
CA GLY A 212 -24.63 8.96 -17.06
C GLY A 212 -23.38 9.78 -16.73
N PRO A 213 -22.50 10.07 -17.72
CA PRO A 213 -21.33 10.91 -17.50
C PRO A 213 -21.66 12.31 -16.93
N SER A 214 -22.69 12.98 -17.46
CA SER A 214 -23.11 14.30 -16.98
C SER A 214 -23.65 14.27 -15.55
N LYS A 215 -24.41 13.23 -15.20
CA LYS A 215 -24.91 13.02 -13.84
C LYS A 215 -23.78 12.81 -12.84
N ILE A 216 -22.77 12.04 -13.22
CA ILE A 216 -21.59 11.78 -12.38
C ILE A 216 -20.79 13.06 -12.16
N LEU A 217 -20.51 13.82 -13.23
CA LEU A 217 -19.80 15.09 -13.16
C LEU A 217 -20.53 16.10 -12.27
N ALA A 218 -21.83 16.23 -12.42
CA ALA A 218 -22.66 17.12 -11.59
C ALA A 218 -22.65 16.74 -10.10
N ARG A 219 -22.53 15.44 -9.78
CA ARG A 219 -22.40 14.95 -8.40
C ARG A 219 -20.99 15.15 -7.84
N ALA A 220 -19.98 14.91 -8.64
CA ALA A 220 -18.58 15.00 -8.21
C ALA A 220 -18.11 16.46 -8.11
N LYS A 221 -18.61 17.33 -8.98
CA LYS A 221 -18.14 18.71 -9.12
C LYS A 221 -16.61 18.76 -9.24
N ASP A 222 -15.94 19.54 -8.41
CA ASP A 222 -14.47 19.61 -8.32
C ASP A 222 -13.87 18.58 -7.34
N GLY A 223 -14.66 17.60 -6.93
CA GLY A 223 -14.23 16.53 -6.03
C GLY A 223 -13.40 15.44 -6.71
N THR A 224 -13.68 14.19 -6.37
CA THR A 224 -12.95 13.04 -6.91
C THR A 224 -13.91 12.01 -7.48
N ILE A 225 -13.59 11.48 -8.66
CA ILE A 225 -14.31 10.37 -9.29
C ILE A 225 -13.43 9.14 -9.19
N LEU A 226 -13.92 8.10 -8.50
CA LEU A 226 -13.28 6.80 -8.40
C LEU A 226 -13.97 5.82 -9.35
N ILE A 227 -13.26 5.43 -10.40
CA ILE A 227 -13.69 4.43 -11.37
C ILE A 227 -13.30 3.05 -10.81
N GLU A 228 -14.29 2.23 -10.42
CA GLU A 228 -14.05 0.90 -9.90
C GLU A 228 -13.95 -0.10 -11.07
N GLU A 229 -12.81 -0.81 -11.15
CA GLU A 229 -12.50 -1.89 -12.08
C GLU A 229 -12.74 -1.52 -13.56
N ILE A 230 -11.80 -0.73 -14.11
CA ILE A 230 -11.88 -0.28 -15.52
C ILE A 230 -11.95 -1.42 -16.55
N SER A 231 -11.49 -2.63 -16.20
CA SER A 231 -11.59 -3.83 -17.03
C SER A 231 -13.02 -4.36 -17.19
N ASP A 232 -13.94 -3.96 -16.31
CA ASP A 232 -15.34 -4.38 -16.37
C ASP A 232 -16.17 -3.48 -17.30
N LEU A 233 -15.58 -2.35 -17.75
CA LEU A 233 -16.21 -1.43 -18.70
C LEU A 233 -16.17 -2.02 -20.11
N GLY A 234 -17.32 -2.07 -20.78
CA GLY A 234 -17.37 -2.39 -22.20
C GLY A 234 -16.76 -1.29 -23.09
N ALA A 235 -16.59 -1.58 -24.37
CA ALA A 235 -15.94 -0.64 -25.30
C ALA A 235 -16.68 0.70 -25.44
N ALA A 236 -18.02 0.70 -25.35
CA ALA A 236 -18.86 1.89 -25.41
C ALA A 236 -18.71 2.75 -24.15
N GLU A 237 -18.75 2.12 -22.97
CA GLU A 237 -18.56 2.74 -21.66
C GLU A 237 -17.17 3.36 -21.54
N GLN A 238 -16.13 2.66 -21.98
CA GLN A 238 -14.76 3.19 -22.04
C GLN A 238 -14.69 4.42 -22.97
N GLY A 239 -15.39 4.42 -24.11
CA GLY A 239 -15.47 5.58 -24.99
C GLY A 239 -16.12 6.80 -24.33
N ARG A 240 -17.21 6.58 -23.56
CA ARG A 240 -17.87 7.64 -22.78
C ARG A 240 -16.98 8.17 -21.67
N LEU A 241 -16.26 7.28 -20.99
CA LEU A 241 -15.28 7.66 -19.97
C LEU A 241 -14.16 8.53 -20.54
N VAL A 242 -13.62 8.18 -21.70
CA VAL A 242 -12.61 9.00 -22.41
C VAL A 242 -13.17 10.41 -22.68
N SER A 243 -14.39 10.49 -23.21
CA SER A 243 -15.03 11.79 -23.49
C SER A 243 -15.25 12.60 -22.20
N MET A 244 -15.61 11.95 -21.12
CA MET A 244 -15.82 12.57 -19.81
C MET A 244 -14.52 13.13 -19.21
N ILE A 245 -13.40 12.42 -19.37
CA ILE A 245 -12.08 12.89 -18.93
C ILE A 245 -11.60 14.08 -19.77
N ASP A 246 -11.79 14.00 -21.10
CA ASP A 246 -11.33 15.05 -22.03
C ASP A 246 -12.17 16.32 -21.96
N SER A 247 -13.43 16.21 -21.59
CA SER A 247 -14.38 17.34 -21.60
C SER A 247 -15.30 17.28 -20.37
N PRO A 248 -14.79 17.58 -19.19
CA PRO A 248 -15.57 17.51 -17.94
C PRO A 248 -16.57 18.68 -17.78
N GLY A 249 -16.69 19.56 -18.79
CA GLY A 249 -17.58 20.72 -18.77
C GLY A 249 -17.04 21.86 -17.89
N GLU A 250 -17.87 22.35 -16.98
CA GLU A 250 -17.52 23.44 -16.05
C GLU A 250 -16.84 22.91 -14.75
N TYR A 251 -16.70 21.58 -14.58
CA TYR A 251 -16.13 20.95 -13.40
C TYR A 251 -14.68 20.50 -13.64
N SER A 252 -13.91 20.37 -12.59
CA SER A 252 -12.54 19.88 -12.63
C SER A 252 -12.32 18.74 -11.64
N PRO A 253 -13.02 17.59 -11.79
CA PRO A 253 -12.85 16.46 -10.86
C PRO A 253 -11.49 15.79 -11.04
N ARG A 254 -10.95 15.25 -9.97
CA ARG A 254 -9.79 14.36 -10.01
C ARG A 254 -10.24 12.94 -10.32
N PHE A 255 -9.56 12.26 -11.23
CA PHE A 255 -9.86 10.88 -11.61
C PHE A 255 -8.93 9.90 -10.93
N LEU A 256 -9.51 8.94 -10.21
CA LEU A 256 -8.84 7.75 -9.68
C LEU A 256 -9.46 6.52 -10.33
N ALA A 257 -8.66 5.53 -10.69
CA ALA A 257 -9.17 4.31 -11.30
C ALA A 257 -8.55 3.08 -10.66
N THR A 258 -9.31 1.99 -10.55
CA THR A 258 -8.79 0.69 -10.11
C THR A 258 -8.82 -0.32 -11.26
N LEU A 259 -7.84 -1.24 -11.24
CA LEU A 259 -7.72 -2.34 -12.20
C LEU A 259 -7.29 -3.61 -11.47
N VAL A 260 -7.93 -4.73 -11.79
CA VAL A 260 -7.44 -6.06 -11.39
C VAL A 260 -6.37 -6.54 -12.34
N GLY A 261 -5.21 -6.92 -11.79
CA GLY A 261 -4.07 -7.40 -12.56
C GLY A 261 -3.15 -6.30 -13.06
N ASP A 262 -2.43 -6.59 -14.13
CA ASP A 262 -1.46 -5.71 -14.77
C ASP A 262 -2.09 -4.90 -15.90
N MET A 263 -1.75 -3.63 -15.99
CA MET A 263 -2.32 -2.72 -16.97
C MET A 263 -1.83 -2.99 -18.40
N ALA A 264 -0.55 -3.32 -18.57
CA ALA A 264 -0.02 -3.61 -19.91
C ALA A 264 -0.70 -4.87 -20.48
N GLN A 265 -0.87 -5.89 -19.65
CA GLN A 265 -1.60 -7.09 -20.00
C GLN A 265 -3.07 -6.80 -20.37
N ALA A 266 -3.75 -5.95 -19.60
CA ALA A 266 -5.15 -5.59 -19.87
C ALA A 266 -5.30 -4.85 -21.23
N VAL A 267 -4.31 -4.06 -21.63
CA VAL A 267 -4.28 -3.39 -22.95
C VAL A 267 -3.99 -4.40 -24.07
N ASP A 268 -3.04 -5.32 -23.87
CA ASP A 268 -2.70 -6.34 -24.86
C ASP A 268 -3.85 -7.34 -25.08
N GLU A 269 -4.59 -7.67 -24.02
CA GLU A 269 -5.79 -8.51 -24.08
C GLU A 269 -7.04 -7.74 -24.59
N HIS A 270 -6.91 -6.48 -24.99
CA HIS A 270 -8.00 -5.62 -25.46
C HIS A 270 -9.13 -5.40 -24.44
N LYS A 271 -8.88 -5.65 -23.16
CA LYS A 271 -9.83 -5.36 -22.05
C LYS A 271 -9.90 -3.87 -21.76
N VAL A 272 -8.80 -3.16 -21.96
CA VAL A 272 -8.70 -1.72 -21.77
C VAL A 272 -8.19 -1.06 -23.04
N ARG A 273 -8.87 0.01 -23.47
CA ARG A 273 -8.49 0.80 -24.65
C ARG A 273 -7.18 1.54 -24.41
N ARG A 274 -6.32 1.62 -25.43
CA ARG A 274 -5.04 2.34 -25.34
C ARG A 274 -5.19 3.83 -25.03
N ASP A 275 -6.22 4.50 -25.59
CA ASP A 275 -6.46 5.91 -25.34
C ASP A 275 -6.88 6.19 -23.88
N LEU A 276 -7.67 5.30 -23.28
CA LEU A 276 -8.01 5.34 -21.85
C LEU A 276 -6.78 5.09 -20.96
N PHE A 277 -5.94 4.13 -21.36
CA PHE A 277 -4.66 3.87 -20.68
C PHE A 277 -3.81 5.14 -20.53
N TYR A 278 -3.58 5.86 -21.63
CA TYR A 278 -2.74 7.07 -21.59
C TYR A 278 -3.35 8.20 -20.75
N ARG A 279 -4.67 8.28 -20.65
CA ARG A 279 -5.35 9.30 -19.83
C ARG A 279 -5.31 8.99 -18.34
N LEU A 280 -5.53 7.75 -17.96
CA LEU A 280 -5.55 7.32 -16.56
C LEU A 280 -4.17 6.97 -16.00
N GLY A 281 -3.21 6.64 -16.87
CA GLY A 281 -1.86 6.19 -16.49
C GLY A 281 -0.89 7.31 -16.08
N GLY A 282 -1.38 8.52 -15.74
CA GLY A 282 -0.54 9.63 -15.33
C GLY A 282 0.34 9.33 -14.11
N ALA A 283 -0.21 8.59 -13.14
CA ALA A 283 0.52 8.11 -11.98
C ALA A 283 0.08 6.67 -11.63
N PRO A 284 0.78 5.64 -12.13
CA PRO A 284 0.44 4.26 -11.84
C PRO A 284 0.91 3.86 -10.43
N ILE A 285 0.01 3.21 -9.68
CA ILE A 285 0.27 2.62 -8.36
C ILE A 285 -0.01 1.13 -8.45
N THR A 286 0.93 0.29 -8.03
CA THR A 286 0.71 -1.15 -7.90
C THR A 286 0.63 -1.54 -6.44
N VAL A 287 -0.48 -2.16 -6.03
CA VAL A 287 -0.67 -2.66 -4.67
C VAL A 287 -0.19 -4.11 -4.62
N PRO A 288 0.85 -4.43 -3.83
CA PRO A 288 1.43 -5.76 -3.81
C PRO A 288 0.45 -6.80 -3.24
N PRO A 289 0.43 -8.03 -3.79
CA PRO A 289 -0.36 -9.13 -3.25
C PRO A 289 0.16 -9.57 -1.88
N LEU A 290 -0.70 -10.18 -1.08
CA LEU A 290 -0.38 -10.50 0.32
C LEU A 290 0.78 -11.49 0.46
N ARG A 291 0.97 -12.39 -0.50
CA ARG A 291 2.10 -13.35 -0.55
C ARG A 291 3.48 -12.67 -0.72
N GLU A 292 3.54 -11.46 -1.28
CA GLU A 292 4.79 -10.69 -1.42
C GLU A 292 5.09 -9.84 -0.18
N ARG A 293 4.11 -9.72 0.74
CA ARG A 293 4.23 -9.01 2.01
C ARG A 293 3.83 -9.87 3.21
N PHE A 294 4.30 -11.12 3.22
CA PHE A 294 3.96 -12.13 4.23
C PHE A 294 4.26 -11.67 5.67
N ASP A 295 5.25 -10.79 5.88
CA ASP A 295 5.56 -10.22 7.20
C ASP A 295 4.48 -9.25 7.71
N ASP A 296 3.58 -8.78 6.84
CA ASP A 296 2.43 -7.96 7.24
C ASP A 296 1.24 -8.81 7.69
N ILE A 297 1.21 -10.11 7.37
CA ILE A 297 0.08 -11.00 7.68
C ILE A 297 -0.22 -11.06 9.19
N PRO A 298 0.76 -11.25 10.10
CA PRO A 298 0.47 -11.26 11.53
C PRO A 298 -0.13 -9.95 12.03
N LEU A 299 0.36 -8.83 11.52
CA LEU A 299 -0.12 -7.50 11.88
C LEU A 299 -1.56 -7.29 11.42
N LEU A 300 -1.87 -7.66 10.17
CA LEU A 300 -3.22 -7.60 9.60
C LEU A 300 -4.19 -8.52 10.34
N ALA A 301 -3.76 -9.76 10.65
CA ALA A 301 -4.60 -10.71 11.37
C ALA A 301 -4.95 -10.20 12.78
N SER A 302 -3.97 -9.66 13.52
CA SER A 302 -4.20 -9.06 14.83
C SER A 302 -5.12 -7.85 14.72
N PHE A 303 -4.90 -6.96 13.76
CA PHE A 303 -5.73 -5.79 13.53
C PHE A 303 -7.21 -6.15 13.27
N PHE A 304 -7.47 -7.14 12.40
CA PHE A 304 -8.84 -7.57 12.13
C PHE A 304 -9.47 -8.27 13.33
N LEU A 305 -8.70 -9.02 14.12
CA LEU A 305 -9.19 -9.66 15.33
C LEU A 305 -9.57 -8.61 16.39
N GLU A 306 -8.72 -7.61 16.63
CA GLU A 306 -9.00 -6.50 17.52
C GLU A 306 -10.28 -5.74 17.14
N LYS A 307 -10.53 -5.58 15.82
CA LYS A 307 -11.77 -4.95 15.34
C LYS A 307 -13.00 -5.79 15.71
N VAL A 308 -12.95 -7.11 15.57
CA VAL A 308 -14.02 -8.01 16.00
C VAL A 308 -14.17 -8.01 17.51
N ASP A 309 -13.07 -7.97 18.26
CA ASP A 309 -13.06 -7.94 19.71
C ASP A 309 -13.73 -6.68 20.27
N ARG A 310 -13.50 -5.52 19.65
CA ARG A 310 -14.21 -4.27 19.99
C ARG A 310 -15.72 -4.39 19.75
N GLU A 311 -16.15 -5.05 18.70
CA GLU A 311 -17.58 -5.27 18.38
C GLU A 311 -18.24 -6.28 19.33
N THR A 312 -17.51 -7.31 19.76
CA THR A 312 -18.04 -8.43 20.57
C THR A 312 -17.80 -8.25 22.08
N GLY A 313 -16.90 -7.34 22.47
CA GLY A 313 -16.50 -7.14 23.88
C GLY A 313 -15.65 -8.28 24.46
N ILE A 314 -15.13 -9.21 23.62
CA ILE A 314 -14.36 -10.37 24.05
C ILE A 314 -12.94 -10.24 23.45
N SER A 315 -11.92 -10.18 24.29
CA SER A 315 -10.53 -10.14 23.83
C SER A 315 -10.03 -11.54 23.48
N ARG A 316 -9.53 -11.69 22.28
CA ARG A 316 -8.99 -12.95 21.73
C ARG A 316 -7.58 -12.78 21.22
N ASN A 317 -6.86 -13.90 21.09
CA ASN A 317 -5.55 -13.94 20.44
C ASN A 317 -5.39 -15.22 19.62
N PHE A 318 -4.44 -15.24 18.70
CA PHE A 318 -4.05 -16.44 17.98
C PHE A 318 -2.91 -17.14 18.73
N ASP A 319 -2.98 -18.47 18.84
CA ASP A 319 -1.83 -19.26 19.27
C ASP A 319 -0.65 -19.02 18.33
N LYS A 320 0.59 -19.14 18.85
CA LYS A 320 1.81 -18.99 18.05
C LYS A 320 1.84 -19.93 16.83
N THR A 321 1.31 -21.13 16.97
CA THR A 321 1.23 -22.14 15.90
C THR A 321 0.12 -21.80 14.90
N ALA A 322 -1.02 -21.31 15.36
CA ALA A 322 -2.10 -20.79 14.52
C ALA A 322 -1.62 -19.60 13.68
N MET A 323 -0.91 -18.65 14.28
CA MET A 323 -0.35 -17.51 13.57
C MET A 323 0.67 -17.91 12.49
N LYS A 324 1.53 -18.90 12.75
CA LYS A 324 2.45 -19.43 11.74
C LYS A 324 1.73 -20.05 10.57
N LEU A 325 0.63 -20.77 10.81
CA LEU A 325 -0.19 -21.35 9.75
C LEU A 325 -0.84 -20.25 8.90
N ILE A 326 -1.41 -19.22 9.53
CA ILE A 326 -1.98 -18.05 8.84
C ILE A 326 -0.92 -17.36 7.98
N GLN A 327 0.31 -17.21 8.49
CA GLN A 327 1.41 -16.57 7.78
C GLN A 327 1.92 -17.40 6.59
N SER A 328 1.88 -18.73 6.67
CA SER A 328 2.35 -19.63 5.61
C SER A 328 1.35 -19.87 4.48
N TYR A 329 0.09 -19.45 4.64
CA TYR A 329 -0.94 -19.64 3.61
C TYR A 329 -0.77 -18.65 2.46
N THR A 330 -1.13 -19.03 1.24
CA THR A 330 -0.87 -18.26 0.01
C THR A 330 -1.80 -17.06 -0.22
N TRP A 331 -2.98 -17.05 0.41
CA TRP A 331 -3.98 -15.99 0.35
C TRP A 331 -4.36 -15.54 -1.07
N PRO A 332 -4.92 -16.42 -1.91
CA PRO A 332 -5.29 -16.06 -3.29
C PRO A 332 -6.33 -14.93 -3.37
N GLY A 333 -7.17 -14.74 -2.34
CA GLY A 333 -8.08 -13.60 -2.20
C GLY A 333 -7.50 -12.44 -1.38
N ASN A 334 -6.18 -12.46 -1.14
CA ASN A 334 -5.43 -11.39 -0.48
C ASN A 334 -6.02 -10.96 0.89
N VAL A 335 -5.98 -9.67 1.18
CA VAL A 335 -6.42 -9.10 2.47
C VAL A 335 -7.92 -9.33 2.71
N ARG A 336 -8.74 -9.31 1.66
CA ARG A 336 -10.18 -9.56 1.79
C ARG A 336 -10.46 -10.98 2.29
N GLN A 337 -9.71 -11.95 1.81
CA GLN A 337 -9.83 -13.35 2.25
C GLN A 337 -9.36 -13.50 3.69
N LEU A 338 -8.23 -12.90 4.06
CA LEU A 338 -7.71 -12.89 5.43
C LEU A 338 -8.70 -12.24 6.39
N GLU A 339 -9.22 -11.06 6.07
CA GLU A 339 -10.22 -10.35 6.87
C GLU A 339 -11.47 -11.20 7.12
N ASN A 340 -12.02 -11.80 6.07
CA ASN A 340 -13.21 -12.66 6.19
C ASN A 340 -12.95 -13.89 7.04
N MET A 341 -11.77 -14.51 6.93
CA MET A 341 -11.41 -15.65 7.76
C MET A 341 -11.28 -15.24 9.23
N VAL A 342 -10.55 -14.15 9.51
CA VAL A 342 -10.36 -13.66 10.89
C VAL A 342 -11.69 -13.26 11.51
N LYS A 343 -12.57 -12.56 10.79
CA LYS A 343 -13.91 -12.21 11.26
C LYS A 343 -14.72 -13.46 11.63
N ARG A 344 -14.70 -14.45 10.76
CA ARG A 344 -15.41 -15.71 11.02
C ARG A 344 -14.86 -16.43 12.25
N LEU A 345 -13.54 -16.52 12.39
CA LEU A 345 -12.89 -17.11 13.56
C LEU A 345 -13.21 -16.32 14.83
N GLY A 346 -13.10 -15.00 14.80
CA GLY A 346 -13.42 -14.15 15.96
C GLY A 346 -14.87 -14.27 16.42
N LEU A 347 -15.82 -14.49 15.49
CA LEU A 347 -17.23 -14.68 15.84
C LEU A 347 -17.56 -16.11 16.31
N SER A 348 -16.82 -17.14 15.84
CA SER A 348 -17.08 -18.55 16.14
C SER A 348 -16.26 -19.13 17.27
N ALA A 349 -15.12 -18.53 17.62
CA ALA A 349 -14.24 -19.01 18.67
C ALA A 349 -14.92 -18.94 20.05
N LYS A 350 -14.90 -20.08 20.74
CA LYS A 350 -15.50 -20.22 22.09
C LYS A 350 -14.53 -19.81 23.20
N GLU A 351 -13.22 -19.90 22.92
CA GLU A 351 -12.16 -19.61 23.85
C GLU A 351 -11.45 -18.30 23.49
N ALA A 352 -10.75 -17.73 24.46
CA ALA A 352 -9.95 -16.52 24.25
C ALA A 352 -8.72 -16.74 23.33
N SER A 353 -8.26 -17.99 23.19
CA SER A 353 -7.14 -18.36 22.33
C SER A 353 -7.62 -19.18 21.14
N ILE A 354 -7.42 -18.65 19.93
CA ILE A 354 -7.78 -19.33 18.68
C ILE A 354 -6.67 -20.34 18.33
N SER A 355 -7.06 -21.60 18.27
CA SER A 355 -6.15 -22.73 18.05
C SER A 355 -5.84 -22.99 16.58
N VAL A 356 -4.78 -23.76 16.31
CA VAL A 356 -4.42 -24.25 14.96
C VAL A 356 -5.57 -25.00 14.30
N ARG A 357 -6.29 -25.84 15.05
CA ARG A 357 -7.42 -26.66 14.52
C ARG A 357 -8.55 -25.79 13.99
N GLU A 358 -8.87 -24.71 14.69
CA GLU A 358 -9.90 -23.76 14.23
C GLU A 358 -9.47 -23.05 12.96
N VAL A 359 -8.19 -22.67 12.85
CA VAL A 359 -7.62 -22.06 11.64
C VAL A 359 -7.60 -23.06 10.49
N GLU A 360 -7.16 -24.32 10.69
CA GLU A 360 -7.19 -25.36 9.66
C GLU A 360 -8.61 -25.61 9.14
N GLN A 361 -9.57 -25.70 10.04
CA GLN A 361 -10.97 -25.86 9.66
C GLN A 361 -11.52 -24.64 8.90
N ALA A 362 -11.11 -23.44 9.30
CA ALA A 362 -11.50 -22.21 8.61
C ALA A 362 -10.86 -22.10 7.21
N LEU A 363 -9.65 -22.58 7.02
CA LEU A 363 -8.95 -22.60 5.73
C LEU A 363 -9.53 -23.68 4.80
N SER A 364 -9.83 -24.88 5.31
CA SER A 364 -10.41 -25.97 4.50
C SER A 364 -11.83 -25.69 4.03
N ASN A 365 -12.59 -24.88 4.75
CA ASN A 365 -13.95 -24.46 4.40
C ASN A 365 -13.99 -23.21 3.50
N GLN A 366 -12.85 -22.70 3.05
CA GLN A 366 -12.85 -21.61 2.07
C GLN A 366 -13.17 -22.17 0.68
N PRO A 367 -14.01 -21.48 -0.10
CA PRO A 367 -14.17 -21.86 -1.50
C PRO A 367 -12.78 -21.81 -2.15
N GLU A 368 -12.37 -22.91 -2.78
CA GLU A 368 -11.19 -22.88 -3.65
C GLU A 368 -11.46 -21.80 -4.69
N VAL A 369 -10.91 -20.61 -4.49
CA VAL A 369 -10.76 -19.65 -5.56
C VAL A 369 -9.73 -20.30 -6.46
N SER A 370 -10.22 -21.02 -7.48
CA SER A 370 -9.38 -21.44 -8.57
C SER A 370 -8.64 -20.19 -9.01
N ALA A 371 -7.36 -20.13 -8.67
CA ALA A 371 -6.50 -19.06 -9.13
C ALA A 371 -6.64 -19.08 -10.65
N VAL A 372 -7.34 -18.10 -11.19
CA VAL A 372 -7.26 -17.75 -12.58
C VAL A 372 -5.88 -17.10 -12.70
N LEU A 373 -4.86 -17.94 -12.56
CA LEU A 373 -3.53 -17.62 -12.97
C LEU A 373 -3.60 -17.54 -14.48
N SER A 374 -3.73 -16.33 -14.96
CA SER A 374 -3.40 -15.95 -16.31
C SER A 374 -1.90 -16.21 -16.51
N ASN A 375 -1.57 -17.43 -16.80
CA ASN A 375 -0.36 -17.79 -17.52
C ASN A 375 -0.58 -19.17 -18.14
N GLY A 376 -0.43 -19.19 -19.44
CA GLY A 376 -0.32 -20.26 -20.41
C GLY A 376 -0.83 -21.67 -20.04
N ASN A 377 -1.50 -22.29 -20.97
CA ASN A 377 -2.01 -23.67 -20.98
C ASN A 377 -1.08 -24.76 -20.37
N SER A 378 0.18 -24.46 -20.06
CA SER A 378 1.15 -25.38 -19.45
C SER A 378 0.92 -25.61 -17.95
N ASP A 379 0.46 -24.60 -17.17
CA ASP A 379 0.31 -24.73 -15.72
C ASP A 379 -1.00 -25.42 -15.30
N ARG A 380 -2.06 -25.31 -16.13
CA ARG A 380 -3.29 -26.06 -15.93
C ARG A 380 -3.06 -27.57 -16.10
N LEU A 381 -2.33 -27.95 -17.13
CA LEU A 381 -2.00 -29.34 -17.38
C LEU A 381 -1.15 -29.93 -16.23
N ALA A 382 -0.16 -29.20 -15.75
CA ALA A 382 0.66 -29.63 -14.62
C ALA A 382 -0.14 -29.81 -13.33
N SER A 383 -1.07 -28.88 -13.03
CA SER A 383 -1.96 -28.96 -11.86
C SER A 383 -2.94 -30.11 -11.97
N ASP A 384 -3.53 -30.35 -13.13
CA ASP A 384 -4.46 -31.46 -13.34
C ASP A 384 -3.74 -32.80 -13.30
N VAL A 385 -2.52 -32.87 -13.82
CA VAL A 385 -1.64 -34.05 -13.70
C VAL A 385 -1.31 -34.32 -12.23
N ASP A 386 -0.94 -33.33 -11.45
CA ASP A 386 -0.62 -33.50 -10.01
C ASP A 386 -1.84 -33.98 -9.21
N LYS A 387 -3.03 -33.42 -9.47
CA LYS A 387 -4.30 -33.88 -8.84
C LYS A 387 -4.63 -35.35 -9.18
N HIS A 388 -4.46 -35.73 -10.45
CA HIS A 388 -4.71 -37.12 -10.88
C HIS A 388 -3.67 -38.07 -10.29
N LEU A 389 -2.42 -37.68 -10.25
CA LEU A 389 -1.36 -38.48 -9.63
C LEU A 389 -1.61 -38.70 -8.12
N ARG A 390 -1.94 -37.65 -7.37
CA ARG A 390 -2.25 -37.76 -5.94
C ARG A 390 -3.42 -38.69 -5.70
N ARG A 391 -4.53 -38.49 -6.44
CA ARG A 391 -5.71 -39.37 -6.33
C ARG A 391 -5.40 -40.83 -6.68
N TYR A 392 -4.54 -41.06 -7.68
CA TYR A 392 -4.11 -42.39 -8.08
C TYR A 392 -3.29 -43.07 -7.01
N PHE A 393 -2.33 -42.34 -6.38
CA PHE A 393 -1.50 -42.88 -5.29
C PHE A 393 -2.31 -43.07 -4.00
N ASP A 394 -3.23 -42.20 -3.68
CA ASP A 394 -4.14 -42.33 -2.52
C ASP A 394 -5.01 -43.60 -2.60
N LEU A 395 -5.45 -43.97 -3.80
CA LEU A 395 -6.22 -45.19 -4.04
C LEU A 395 -5.40 -46.47 -3.87
N HIS A 396 -4.09 -46.41 -4.00
CA HIS A 396 -3.20 -47.58 -3.85
C HIS A 396 -2.56 -47.68 -2.44
N GLY A 397 -2.76 -46.67 -1.58
CA GLY A 397 -2.27 -46.65 -0.19
C GLY A 397 -0.78 -46.89 -0.08
N SER A 398 -0.34 -47.82 0.76
CA SER A 398 1.07 -48.17 0.99
C SER A 398 1.64 -49.17 -0.01
N GLN A 399 0.89 -49.66 -0.99
CA GLN A 399 1.37 -50.60 -1.99
C GLN A 399 1.93 -49.89 -3.20
N LEU A 400 3.06 -50.41 -3.77
CA LEU A 400 3.60 -49.89 -5.01
C LEU A 400 2.60 -50.08 -6.17
N PRO A 401 2.34 -49.05 -6.97
CA PRO A 401 1.42 -49.16 -8.09
C PRO A 401 1.98 -50.11 -9.15
N PRO A 402 1.08 -50.80 -9.92
CA PRO A 402 1.51 -51.76 -10.95
C PRO A 402 2.24 -51.09 -12.09
N ASN A 403 3.12 -51.83 -12.77
CA ASN A 403 3.90 -51.35 -13.92
C ASN A 403 2.99 -50.75 -15.01
N GLY A 404 3.36 -49.64 -15.63
CA GLY A 404 2.62 -49.00 -16.69
C GLY A 404 1.82 -47.75 -16.27
N VAL A 405 2.07 -47.21 -15.07
CA VAL A 405 1.44 -45.96 -14.55
C VAL A 405 1.50 -44.83 -15.57
N TYR A 406 2.65 -44.62 -16.20
CA TYR A 406 2.86 -43.54 -17.19
C TYR A 406 1.89 -43.66 -18.39
N GLN A 407 1.72 -44.87 -18.97
CA GLN A 407 0.83 -45.09 -20.10
C GLN A 407 -0.64 -44.92 -19.76
N ARG A 408 -1.05 -45.30 -18.53
CA ARG A 408 -2.42 -45.10 -18.04
C ARG A 408 -2.75 -43.64 -17.84
N ILE A 409 -1.86 -42.91 -17.21
CA ILE A 409 -2.05 -41.47 -16.96
C ILE A 409 -2.08 -40.70 -18.28
N LEU A 410 -1.22 -41.01 -19.24
CA LEU A 410 -1.28 -40.41 -20.58
C LEU A 410 -2.60 -40.69 -21.29
N LYS A 411 -3.16 -41.89 -21.13
CA LYS A 411 -4.43 -42.28 -21.78
C LYS A 411 -5.62 -41.53 -21.14
N GLU A 412 -5.64 -41.38 -19.82
CA GLU A 412 -6.69 -40.61 -19.11
C GLU A 412 -6.61 -39.12 -19.41
N LEU A 413 -5.42 -38.54 -19.44
CA LEU A 413 -5.20 -37.11 -19.80
C LEU A 413 -5.59 -36.85 -21.27
N SER A 414 -5.32 -37.78 -22.17
CA SER A 414 -5.72 -37.66 -23.58
C SER A 414 -7.24 -37.70 -23.80
N LEU A 415 -7.99 -38.36 -22.91
CA LEU A 415 -9.44 -38.41 -22.95
C LEU A 415 -10.11 -37.14 -22.36
N ILE A 416 -9.44 -36.44 -21.48
CA ILE A 416 -9.94 -35.19 -20.86
C ILE A 416 -9.76 -33.98 -21.80
N HIS A 417 -8.79 -34.02 -22.71
CA HIS A 417 -8.50 -32.93 -23.63
C HIS A 417 -9.10 -33.10 -25.05
N ILE A 418 -9.86 -34.16 -25.32
CA ILE A 418 -10.62 -34.35 -26.56
C ILE A 418 -12.10 -34.04 -26.32
#